data_2740f3660e12566f049f8b9f9a95d54d
#
_entry.id   2740f3660e12566f049f8b9f9a95d54d
#
_cell.length_a   1.000
_cell.length_b   1.000
_cell.length_c   1.000
_cell.angle_alpha   90.00
_cell.angle_beta   90.00
_cell.angle_gamma   90.00
#
_symmetry.space_group_name_H-M   'P 1'
#
loop_
_entity.id
_entity.type
_entity.pdbx_description
1 polymer ?
#
loop_
_entity_poly.entity_id
_entity_poly.type
_entity_poly.pdbx_seq_one_letter_code
_entity_poly.pdbx_strand_id
1 'polypeptide(L)'
;MAEMKPNSVAVFNSNDIYPVSADSTLPFAQHRDIFYLSGVDQEESVLLLFPDAPYESQREILFLRETNDHIAVWEGEKLTKERAFQVSGIRTVYWLQDFHKVLNEMMTYADTMYINTNEHYRASVETETREARFVKWWKERYPAHNVAKSNPILQRIRSVKESEEIDLIQHACDITEKGFRRLLSFVKPNVT
;
A
#
# COMPACT_ATOMS: atom_id res chain seq x y z
N MET A 1 1.93 14.57 -1.06
CA MET A 1 2.21 15.31 0.21
C MET A 1 1.68 16.74 0.20
N ALA A 2 1.79 17.52 -0.86
CA ALA A 2 1.33 18.92 -0.92
C ALA A 2 -0.16 19.16 -0.57
N GLU A 3 -0.98 18.12 -0.63
CA GLU A 3 -2.42 18.18 -0.32
C GLU A 3 -2.77 17.82 1.14
N MET A 4 -1.79 17.42 1.92
CA MET A 4 -1.98 17.11 3.32
C MET A 4 -2.04 18.40 4.16
N LYS A 5 -2.79 18.35 5.26
CA LYS A 5 -2.80 19.46 6.23
C LYS A 5 -1.42 19.63 6.85
N PRO A 6 -1.06 20.84 7.27
CA PRO A 6 0.16 21.04 8.06
C PRO A 6 0.20 20.11 9.29
N ASN A 7 1.40 19.72 9.70
CA ASN A 7 1.67 18.85 10.84
C ASN A 7 0.86 17.55 10.81
N SER A 8 0.76 16.92 9.64
CA SER A 8 0.01 15.68 9.51
C SER A 8 0.86 14.52 9.04
N VAL A 9 0.58 13.35 9.60
CA VAL A 9 1.15 12.05 9.20
C VAL A 9 0.11 11.25 8.43
N ALA A 10 0.53 10.53 7.40
CA ALA A 10 -0.30 9.53 6.75
C ALA A 10 0.37 8.16 6.85
N VAL A 11 -0.42 7.13 7.11
CA VAL A 11 0.04 5.74 7.16
C VAL A 11 -0.78 4.90 6.19
N PHE A 12 -0.07 4.12 5.37
CA PHE A 12 -0.64 3.19 4.40
C PHE A 12 -0.10 1.79 4.68
N ASN A 13 -0.99 0.87 5.00
CA ASN A 13 -0.64 -0.53 5.28
C ASN A 13 -0.80 -1.39 4.04
N SER A 14 0.05 -2.43 3.91
CA SER A 14 -0.21 -3.54 3.00
C SER A 14 -1.47 -4.31 3.39
N ASN A 15 -2.02 -5.08 2.48
CA ASN A 15 -3.04 -6.06 2.82
C ASN A 15 -2.47 -7.19 3.68
N ASP A 16 -3.37 -7.99 4.25
CA ASP A 16 -3.03 -9.23 4.93
C ASP A 16 -2.77 -10.37 3.94
N ILE A 17 -2.02 -11.38 4.38
CA ILE A 17 -2.00 -12.69 3.77
C ILE A 17 -3.20 -13.46 4.32
N TYR A 18 -4.06 -13.97 3.46
CA TYR A 18 -5.25 -14.72 3.87
C TYR A 18 -4.98 -16.22 3.92
N PRO A 19 -5.12 -16.88 5.08
CA PRO A 19 -4.97 -18.31 5.19
C PRO A 19 -6.15 -19.03 4.51
N VAL A 20 -5.86 -20.17 3.87
CA VAL A 20 -6.86 -21.06 3.30
C VAL A 20 -7.07 -22.26 4.22
N SER A 21 -6.03 -23.06 4.44
CA SER A 21 -6.04 -24.20 5.34
C SER A 21 -4.60 -24.66 5.62
N ALA A 22 -4.33 -25.17 6.80
CA ALA A 22 -2.99 -25.51 7.26
C ALA A 22 -2.02 -24.32 7.08
N ASP A 23 -0.92 -24.48 6.36
CA ASP A 23 0.06 -23.45 6.00
C ASP A 23 -0.19 -22.80 4.63
N SER A 24 -1.28 -23.17 3.95
CA SER A 24 -1.62 -22.64 2.63
C SER A 24 -2.32 -21.29 2.73
N THR A 25 -1.97 -20.37 1.82
CA THR A 25 -2.55 -19.04 1.72
C THR A 25 -3.07 -18.74 0.32
N LEU A 26 -4.00 -17.79 0.20
CA LEU A 26 -4.32 -17.19 -1.09
C LEU A 26 -3.12 -16.41 -1.63
N PRO A 27 -2.99 -16.27 -2.98
CA PRO A 27 -2.00 -15.38 -3.55
C PRO A 27 -2.13 -13.97 -2.96
N PHE A 28 -1.00 -13.40 -2.53
CA PHE A 28 -0.98 -12.05 -2.00
C PHE A 28 -1.40 -11.04 -3.07
N ALA A 29 -2.20 -10.07 -2.67
CA ALA A 29 -2.55 -8.91 -3.50
C ALA A 29 -2.35 -7.64 -2.69
N GLN A 30 -1.46 -6.78 -3.16
CA GLN A 30 -1.13 -5.54 -2.47
C GLN A 30 -2.30 -4.56 -2.43
N HIS A 31 -2.40 -3.79 -1.35
CA HIS A 31 -3.32 -2.66 -1.27
C HIS A 31 -2.97 -1.62 -2.32
N ARG A 32 -3.94 -1.23 -3.13
CA ARG A 32 -3.72 -0.39 -4.33
C ARG A 32 -3.08 0.96 -4.05
N ASP A 33 -3.33 1.53 -2.88
CA ASP A 33 -2.83 2.86 -2.53
C ASP A 33 -1.36 2.83 -2.11
N ILE A 34 -0.93 1.88 -1.29
CA ILE A 34 0.49 1.73 -0.98
C ILE A 34 1.28 1.34 -2.22
N PHE A 35 0.73 0.47 -3.08
CA PHE A 35 1.36 0.13 -4.36
C PHE A 35 1.53 1.37 -5.26
N TYR A 36 0.48 2.18 -5.41
CA TYR A 36 0.52 3.40 -6.22
C TYR A 36 1.56 4.41 -5.71
N LEU A 37 1.67 4.55 -4.38
CA LEU A 37 2.57 5.52 -3.75
C LEU A 37 4.03 5.07 -3.68
N SER A 38 4.30 3.76 -3.68
CA SER A 38 5.65 3.22 -3.44
C SER A 38 6.14 2.22 -4.47
N GLY A 39 5.27 1.66 -5.31
CA GLY A 39 5.62 0.56 -6.21
C GLY A 39 5.91 -0.77 -5.51
N VAL A 40 5.79 -0.84 -4.17
CA VAL A 40 6.13 -2.04 -3.38
C VAL A 40 4.97 -3.03 -3.41
N ASP A 41 5.21 -4.22 -3.95
CA ASP A 41 4.28 -5.35 -3.97
C ASP A 41 4.78 -6.45 -3.04
N GLN A 42 4.71 -6.18 -1.74
CA GLN A 42 5.12 -7.12 -0.71
C GLN A 42 4.22 -6.98 0.51
N GLU A 43 3.86 -8.11 1.09
CA GLU A 43 3.14 -8.17 2.36
C GLU A 43 3.96 -7.57 3.51
N GLU A 44 3.28 -7.29 4.63
CA GLU A 44 3.91 -6.75 5.84
C GLU A 44 4.77 -5.50 5.56
N SER A 45 4.30 -4.67 4.62
CA SER A 45 4.88 -3.37 4.33
C SER A 45 3.99 -2.24 4.84
N VAL A 46 4.62 -1.13 5.23
CA VAL A 46 3.92 0.10 5.67
C VAL A 46 4.66 1.30 5.09
N LEU A 47 3.91 2.23 4.53
CA LEU A 47 4.42 3.53 4.12
C LEU A 47 3.94 4.62 5.09
N LEU A 48 4.88 5.40 5.62
CA LEU A 48 4.61 6.57 6.45
C LEU A 48 5.07 7.82 5.70
N LEU A 49 4.18 8.82 5.62
CA LEU A 49 4.45 10.12 5.02
C LEU A 49 4.23 11.21 6.06
N PHE A 50 5.24 12.06 6.26
CA PHE A 50 5.16 13.23 7.14
C PHE A 50 5.86 14.44 6.50
N PRO A 51 5.16 15.24 5.66
CA PRO A 51 5.76 16.35 4.92
C PRO A 51 6.50 17.36 5.78
N ASP A 52 5.98 17.65 6.96
CA ASP A 52 6.51 18.64 7.90
C ASP A 52 7.44 18.03 8.97
N ALA A 53 7.93 16.80 8.74
CA ALA A 53 8.88 16.18 9.66
C ALA A 53 10.11 17.06 9.88
N PRO A 54 10.64 17.14 11.13
CA PRO A 54 11.81 17.97 11.45
C PRO A 54 13.04 17.64 10.61
N TYR A 55 13.21 16.37 10.26
CA TYR A 55 14.32 15.91 9.43
C TYR A 55 13.80 15.39 8.09
N GLU A 56 14.50 15.70 7.02
CA GLU A 56 14.13 15.28 5.66
C GLU A 56 14.00 13.76 5.53
N SER A 57 14.88 13.01 6.19
CA SER A 57 14.87 11.54 6.22
C SER A 57 13.61 10.94 6.86
N GLN A 58 12.83 11.74 7.56
CA GLN A 58 11.60 11.32 8.23
C GLN A 58 10.32 11.68 7.44
N ARG A 59 10.46 12.35 6.29
CA ARG A 59 9.31 12.75 5.48
C ARG A 59 8.66 11.61 4.74
N GLU A 60 9.46 10.64 4.35
CA GLU A 60 9.02 9.43 3.65
C GLU A 60 9.76 8.24 4.22
N ILE A 61 9.04 7.33 4.85
CA ILE A 61 9.62 6.15 5.50
C ILE A 61 8.86 4.90 5.03
N LEU A 62 9.61 3.95 4.50
CA LEU A 62 9.08 2.64 4.15
C LEU A 62 9.51 1.62 5.21
N PHE A 63 8.55 0.85 5.71
CA PHE A 63 8.80 -0.26 6.62
C PHE A 63 8.52 -1.56 5.92
N LEU A 64 9.44 -2.51 6.05
CA LEU A 64 9.35 -3.83 5.43
C LEU A 64 9.59 -4.91 6.48
N ARG A 65 9.00 -6.06 6.26
CA ARG A 65 9.36 -7.27 6.98
C ARG A 65 10.86 -7.55 6.82
N GLU A 66 11.56 -7.79 7.92
CA GLU A 66 12.96 -8.18 7.87
C GLU A 66 13.13 -9.49 7.11
N THR A 67 14.17 -9.55 6.28
CA THR A 67 14.50 -10.74 5.49
C THR A 67 15.96 -11.14 5.66
N ASN A 68 16.23 -12.42 5.45
CA ASN A 68 17.56 -13.00 5.39
C ASN A 68 17.54 -14.26 4.51
N ASP A 69 18.71 -14.83 4.23
CA ASP A 69 18.84 -15.99 3.35
C ASP A 69 18.02 -17.22 3.82
N HIS A 70 17.89 -17.41 5.13
CA HIS A 70 17.09 -18.51 5.68
C HIS A 70 15.58 -18.31 5.41
N ILE A 71 15.08 -17.11 5.56
CA ILE A 71 13.69 -16.77 5.26
C ILE A 71 13.42 -16.93 3.75
N ALA A 72 14.36 -16.50 2.91
CA ALA A 72 14.25 -16.60 1.46
C ALA A 72 14.08 -18.04 0.96
N VAL A 73 14.70 -19.02 1.63
CA VAL A 73 14.56 -20.45 1.28
C VAL A 73 13.11 -20.95 1.44
N TRP A 74 12.42 -20.51 2.49
CA TRP A 74 11.10 -21.05 2.85
C TRP A 74 9.94 -20.19 2.38
N GLU A 75 10.13 -18.87 2.33
CA GLU A 75 9.07 -17.91 2.05
C GLU A 75 9.27 -17.14 0.73
N GLY A 76 10.34 -17.47 -0.01
CA GLY A 76 10.72 -16.74 -1.20
C GLY A 76 11.50 -15.44 -0.91
N GLU A 77 12.10 -14.88 -1.95
CA GLU A 77 12.85 -13.62 -1.83
C GLU A 77 11.93 -12.47 -1.42
N LYS A 78 12.35 -11.72 -0.41
CA LYS A 78 11.73 -10.47 0.02
C LYS A 78 12.64 -9.29 -0.31
N LEU A 79 12.08 -8.10 -0.33
CA LEU A 79 12.85 -6.88 -0.61
C LEU A 79 13.87 -6.61 0.50
N THR A 80 15.14 -6.46 0.12
CA THR A 80 16.14 -5.83 0.98
C THR A 80 15.91 -4.31 1.01
N LYS A 81 16.54 -3.60 1.94
CA LYS A 81 16.42 -2.13 2.02
C LYS A 81 16.89 -1.44 0.73
N GLU A 82 18.00 -1.93 0.16
CA GLU A 82 18.56 -1.43 -1.09
C GLU A 82 17.61 -1.65 -2.27
N ARG A 83 17.03 -2.84 -2.37
CA ARG A 83 16.09 -3.16 -3.44
C ARG A 83 14.78 -2.39 -3.30
N ALA A 84 14.33 -2.19 -2.07
CA ALA A 84 13.16 -1.35 -1.78
C ALA A 84 13.38 0.10 -2.21
N PHE A 85 14.56 0.66 -1.94
CA PHE A 85 14.93 1.99 -2.44
C PHE A 85 14.93 2.05 -3.98
N GLN A 86 15.48 1.03 -4.65
CA GLN A 86 15.48 0.98 -6.13
C GLN A 86 14.07 0.95 -6.72
N VAL A 87 13.14 0.25 -6.07
CA VAL A 87 11.75 0.12 -6.52
C VAL A 87 10.95 1.39 -6.22
N SER A 88 11.08 1.93 -5.01
CA SER A 88 10.19 2.99 -4.50
C SER A 88 10.77 4.41 -4.63
N GLY A 89 12.08 4.54 -4.76
CA GLY A 89 12.78 5.82 -4.62
C GLY A 89 12.86 6.35 -3.18
N ILE A 90 12.24 5.68 -2.21
CA ILE A 90 12.21 6.09 -0.80
C ILE A 90 13.53 5.72 -0.14
N ARG A 91 14.27 6.73 0.31
CA ARG A 91 15.63 6.53 0.88
C ARG A 91 15.62 5.94 2.28
N THR A 92 14.62 6.26 3.08
CA THR A 92 14.55 5.80 4.46
C THR A 92 13.72 4.53 4.53
N VAL A 93 14.41 3.39 4.70
CA VAL A 93 13.81 2.08 4.81
C VAL A 93 14.18 1.45 6.15
N TYR A 94 13.19 1.12 6.96
CA TYR A 94 13.34 0.44 8.24
C TYR A 94 12.72 -0.96 8.19
N TRP A 95 13.09 -1.80 9.16
CA TRP A 95 12.37 -3.04 9.39
C TRP A 95 11.04 -2.78 10.12
N LEU A 96 10.03 -3.58 9.83
CA LEU A 96 8.67 -3.38 10.34
C LEU A 96 8.59 -3.36 11.87
N GLN A 97 9.48 -4.07 12.55
CA GLN A 97 9.58 -4.07 14.01
C GLN A 97 9.83 -2.67 14.62
N ASP A 98 10.44 -1.77 13.85
CA ASP A 98 10.71 -0.39 14.28
C ASP A 98 9.50 0.55 14.09
N PHE A 99 8.45 0.10 13.38
CA PHE A 99 7.32 0.95 12.99
C PHE A 99 6.67 1.69 14.16
N HIS A 100 6.31 0.98 15.21
CA HIS A 100 5.62 1.60 16.34
C HIS A 100 6.49 2.61 17.09
N LYS A 101 7.80 2.36 17.18
CA LYS A 101 8.76 3.29 17.80
C LYS A 101 8.86 4.56 16.98
N VAL A 102 9.04 4.43 15.67
CA VAL A 102 9.16 5.58 14.75
C VAL A 102 7.85 6.36 14.70
N LEU A 103 6.71 5.68 14.58
CA LEU A 103 5.42 6.35 14.59
C LEU A 103 5.17 7.11 15.90
N ASN A 104 5.51 6.54 17.06
CA ASN A 104 5.42 7.24 18.34
C ASN A 104 6.21 8.55 18.35
N GLU A 105 7.44 8.54 17.81
CA GLU A 105 8.27 9.74 17.67
C GLU A 105 7.58 10.77 16.76
N MET A 106 7.09 10.36 15.59
CA MET A 106 6.42 11.26 14.64
C MET A 106 5.15 11.87 15.24
N MET A 107 4.39 11.10 16.00
CA MET A 107 3.16 11.59 16.65
C MET A 107 3.40 12.66 17.72
N THR A 108 4.63 12.84 18.21
CA THR A 108 4.96 13.96 19.11
C THR A 108 4.98 15.32 18.39
N TYR A 109 5.15 15.33 17.08
CA TYR A 109 5.17 16.52 16.23
C TYR A 109 3.91 16.72 15.41
N ALA A 110 3.14 15.64 15.22
CA ALA A 110 1.95 15.66 14.37
C ALA A 110 0.68 16.03 15.15
N ASP A 111 -0.21 16.76 14.49
CA ASP A 111 -1.53 17.10 15.00
C ASP A 111 -2.63 16.20 14.43
N THR A 112 -2.41 15.67 13.23
CA THR A 112 -3.43 14.94 12.47
C THR A 112 -2.85 13.66 11.86
N MET A 113 -3.61 12.56 11.97
CA MET A 113 -3.35 11.32 11.25
C MET A 113 -4.30 11.18 10.06
N TYR A 114 -3.74 11.00 8.87
CA TYR A 114 -4.48 10.54 7.70
C TYR A 114 -4.56 9.01 7.70
N ILE A 115 -5.78 8.50 7.79
CA ILE A 115 -6.08 7.07 7.74
C ILE A 115 -6.61 6.66 6.36
N ASN A 116 -6.33 5.43 5.94
CA ASN A 116 -6.66 4.91 4.63
C ASN A 116 -7.75 3.82 4.69
N THR A 117 -8.88 4.13 5.30
CA THR A 117 -10.01 3.18 5.39
C THR A 117 -10.71 3.01 4.05
N ASN A 118 -11.16 1.77 3.76
CA ASN A 118 -11.99 1.51 2.59
C ASN A 118 -13.41 2.07 2.82
N GLU A 119 -13.72 3.18 2.16
CA GLU A 119 -15.01 3.87 2.26
C GLU A 119 -15.94 3.62 1.06
N HIS A 120 -15.61 2.65 0.21
CA HIS A 120 -16.48 2.32 -0.92
C HIS A 120 -17.82 1.78 -0.41
N TYR A 121 -18.93 2.33 -0.90
CA TYR A 121 -20.30 2.02 -0.43
C TYR A 121 -20.68 0.53 -0.55
N ARG A 122 -20.01 -0.25 -1.40
CA ARG A 122 -20.16 -1.70 -1.54
C ARG A 122 -19.15 -2.51 -0.70
N ALA A 123 -18.26 -1.84 0.04
CA ALA A 123 -17.34 -2.52 0.91
C ALA A 123 -18.06 -2.99 2.17
N SER A 124 -18.57 -4.21 2.14
CA SER A 124 -19.06 -4.91 3.31
C SER A 124 -18.17 -6.12 3.54
N VAL A 125 -17.35 -6.07 4.58
CA VAL A 125 -16.38 -7.12 4.89
C VAL A 125 -16.58 -7.54 6.33
N GLU A 126 -16.86 -8.83 6.56
CA GLU A 126 -16.96 -9.38 7.91
C GLU A 126 -15.58 -9.55 8.57
N THR A 127 -14.54 -9.76 7.74
CA THR A 127 -13.17 -9.92 8.22
C THR A 127 -12.52 -8.58 8.50
N GLU A 128 -12.02 -8.38 9.71
CA GLU A 128 -11.29 -7.16 10.07
C GLU A 128 -9.96 -7.10 9.32
N THR A 129 -9.80 -6.07 8.48
CA THR A 129 -8.59 -5.85 7.67
C THR A 129 -7.44 -5.31 8.51
N ARG A 130 -6.20 -5.42 8.02
CA ARG A 130 -5.01 -4.81 8.66
C ARG A 130 -5.18 -3.32 8.89
N GLU A 131 -5.74 -2.60 7.92
CA GLU A 131 -6.02 -1.17 8.04
C GLU A 131 -7.04 -0.88 9.15
N ALA A 132 -8.10 -1.67 9.24
CA ALA A 132 -9.10 -1.51 10.31
C ALA A 132 -8.49 -1.74 11.70
N ARG A 133 -7.66 -2.78 11.86
CA ARG A 133 -6.93 -3.05 13.11
C ARG A 133 -5.98 -1.91 13.47
N PHE A 134 -5.24 -1.39 12.48
CA PHE A 134 -4.36 -0.24 12.67
C PHE A 134 -5.12 1.00 13.14
N VAL A 135 -6.24 1.34 12.48
CA VAL A 135 -7.07 2.50 12.85
C VAL A 135 -7.62 2.38 14.26
N LYS A 136 -8.09 1.19 14.65
CA LYS A 136 -8.59 0.91 16.00
C LYS A 136 -7.48 1.10 17.04
N TRP A 137 -6.34 0.45 16.85
CA TRP A 137 -5.17 0.58 17.71
C TRP A 137 -4.70 2.03 17.82
N TRP A 138 -4.62 2.76 16.69
CA TRP A 138 -4.16 4.13 16.67
C TRP A 138 -5.11 5.07 17.44
N LYS A 139 -6.42 4.95 17.27
CA LYS A 139 -7.42 5.76 18.00
C LYS A 139 -7.37 5.55 19.51
N GLU A 140 -7.12 4.33 19.95
CA GLU A 140 -6.95 4.02 21.36
C GLU A 140 -5.65 4.61 21.92
N ARG A 141 -4.58 4.61 21.12
CA ARG A 141 -3.25 5.07 21.53
C ARG A 141 -3.10 6.58 21.52
N TYR A 142 -3.73 7.28 20.59
CA TYR A 142 -3.58 8.72 20.36
C TYR A 142 -4.91 9.47 20.37
N PRO A 143 -5.66 9.43 21.49
CA PRO A 143 -7.03 9.95 21.55
C PRO A 143 -7.14 11.48 21.43
N ALA A 144 -6.03 12.20 21.63
CA ALA A 144 -5.98 13.66 21.54
C ALA A 144 -5.66 14.19 20.14
N HIS A 145 -5.31 13.31 19.19
CA HIS A 145 -4.98 13.71 17.82
C HIS A 145 -6.20 13.73 16.91
N ASN A 146 -6.15 14.58 15.90
CA ASN A 146 -7.18 14.66 14.88
C ASN A 146 -7.05 13.52 13.86
N VAL A 147 -8.17 13.17 13.23
CA VAL A 147 -8.24 12.17 12.16
C VAL A 147 -8.69 12.82 10.87
N ALA A 148 -8.04 12.49 9.76
CA ALA A 148 -8.42 12.89 8.41
C ALA A 148 -8.45 11.67 7.48
N LYS A 149 -9.13 11.82 6.34
CA LYS A 149 -9.26 10.76 5.32
C LYS A 149 -8.23 10.96 4.22
N SER A 150 -7.48 9.92 3.87
CA SER A 150 -6.56 9.93 2.73
C SER A 150 -7.28 9.80 1.37
N ASN A 151 -8.43 9.12 1.34
CA ASN A 151 -9.17 8.82 0.12
C ASN A 151 -9.42 10.01 -0.81
N PRO A 152 -9.88 11.20 -0.35
CA PRO A 152 -10.11 12.34 -1.25
C PRO A 152 -8.84 12.81 -1.96
N ILE A 153 -7.68 12.73 -1.28
CA ILE A 153 -6.39 13.08 -1.86
C ILE A 153 -6.02 12.04 -2.94
N LEU A 154 -6.08 10.76 -2.59
CA LEU A 154 -5.75 9.66 -3.50
C LEU A 154 -6.66 9.63 -4.74
N GLN A 155 -7.94 9.91 -4.58
CA GLN A 155 -8.86 10.02 -5.71
C GLN A 155 -8.45 11.14 -6.67
N ARG A 156 -8.07 12.31 -6.16
CA ARG A 156 -7.62 13.43 -7.01
C ARG A 156 -6.35 13.10 -7.78
N ILE A 157 -5.30 12.64 -7.11
CA ILE A 157 -4.02 12.35 -7.76
C ILE A 157 -4.10 11.18 -8.74
N ARG A 158 -5.01 10.21 -8.52
CA ARG A 158 -5.20 9.04 -9.40
C ARG A 158 -6.23 9.26 -10.50
N SER A 159 -7.04 10.32 -10.45
CA SER A 159 -8.07 10.59 -11.48
C SER A 159 -7.45 11.16 -12.76
N VAL A 160 -6.41 11.99 -12.63
CA VAL A 160 -5.61 12.49 -13.76
C VAL A 160 -4.42 11.56 -13.93
N LYS A 161 -4.26 11.00 -15.13
CA LYS A 161 -3.20 10.02 -15.43
C LYS A 161 -1.99 10.71 -16.00
N GLU A 162 -0.81 10.27 -15.55
CA GLU A 162 0.46 10.61 -16.19
C GLU A 162 0.62 9.86 -17.52
N SER A 163 1.55 10.30 -18.38
CA SER A 163 1.78 9.68 -19.70
C SER A 163 2.11 8.21 -19.60
N GLU A 164 2.95 7.84 -18.64
CA GLU A 164 3.39 6.47 -18.38
C GLU A 164 2.22 5.57 -17.97
N GLU A 165 1.27 6.09 -17.17
CA GLU A 165 0.06 5.36 -16.79
C GLU A 165 -0.84 5.13 -18.00
N ILE A 166 -0.96 6.13 -18.89
CA ILE A 166 -1.74 6.03 -20.13
C ILE A 166 -1.15 4.96 -21.03
N ASP A 167 0.16 4.93 -21.22
CA ASP A 167 0.85 3.93 -22.04
C ASP A 167 0.63 2.51 -21.51
N LEU A 168 0.70 2.30 -20.20
CA LEU A 168 0.43 1.02 -19.57
C LEU A 168 -1.04 0.58 -19.75
N ILE A 169 -1.98 1.50 -19.59
CA ILE A 169 -3.40 1.23 -19.81
C ILE A 169 -3.66 0.89 -21.28
N GLN A 170 -3.07 1.63 -22.21
CA GLN A 170 -3.19 1.35 -23.65
C GLN A 170 -2.64 -0.04 -23.96
N HIS A 171 -1.46 -0.38 -23.45
CA HIS A 171 -0.89 -1.72 -23.65
C HIS A 171 -1.82 -2.83 -23.12
N ALA A 172 -2.44 -2.66 -21.96
CA ALA A 172 -3.41 -3.62 -21.41
C ALA A 172 -4.66 -3.74 -22.31
N CYS A 173 -5.14 -2.62 -22.88
CA CYS A 173 -6.25 -2.59 -23.83
C CYS A 173 -5.88 -3.36 -25.11
N ASP A 174 -4.67 -3.18 -25.65
CA ASP A 174 -4.20 -3.85 -26.85
C ASP A 174 -4.10 -5.38 -26.67
N ILE A 175 -3.65 -5.84 -25.49
CA ILE A 175 -3.64 -7.27 -25.14
C ILE A 175 -5.07 -7.81 -25.12
N THR A 176 -5.98 -7.09 -24.50
CA THR A 176 -7.39 -7.46 -24.39
C THR A 176 -8.04 -7.51 -25.77
N GLU A 177 -7.80 -6.52 -26.63
CA GLU A 177 -8.30 -6.48 -28.00
C GLU A 177 -7.83 -7.71 -28.80
N LYS A 178 -6.53 -8.03 -28.76
CA LYS A 178 -5.98 -9.22 -29.42
C LYS A 178 -6.67 -10.50 -28.93
N GLY A 179 -6.91 -10.61 -27.62
CA GLY A 179 -7.63 -11.74 -27.02
C GLY A 179 -9.05 -11.86 -27.56
N PHE A 180 -9.80 -10.77 -27.58
CA PHE A 180 -11.16 -10.75 -28.13
C PHE A 180 -11.22 -11.06 -29.63
N ARG A 181 -10.33 -10.50 -30.43
CA ARG A 181 -10.26 -10.81 -31.88
C ARG A 181 -9.99 -12.31 -32.12
N ARG A 182 -9.13 -12.94 -31.31
CA ARG A 182 -8.88 -14.37 -31.37
C ARG A 182 -10.12 -15.17 -30.98
N LEU A 183 -10.82 -14.79 -29.90
CA LEU A 183 -12.07 -15.45 -29.48
C LEU A 183 -13.14 -15.36 -30.56
N LEU A 184 -13.35 -14.17 -31.16
CA LEU A 184 -14.33 -13.98 -32.22
C LEU A 184 -14.06 -14.83 -33.47
N SER A 185 -12.81 -15.11 -33.77
CA SER A 185 -12.45 -16.00 -34.87
C SER A 185 -12.65 -17.50 -34.56
N PHE A 186 -12.64 -17.83 -33.26
CA PHE A 186 -12.75 -19.22 -32.79
C PHE A 186 -14.19 -19.63 -32.46
N VAL A 187 -15.00 -18.73 -31.91
CA VAL A 187 -16.38 -19.02 -31.45
C VAL A 187 -17.26 -19.37 -32.64
N LYS A 188 -17.84 -20.57 -32.61
CA LYS A 188 -18.81 -21.09 -33.59
C LYS A 188 -19.92 -21.81 -32.84
N PRO A 189 -21.12 -22.02 -33.43
CA PRO A 189 -22.13 -22.86 -32.83
C PRO A 189 -21.58 -24.26 -32.48
N ASN A 190 -21.89 -24.77 -31.28
CA ASN A 190 -21.46 -26.07 -30.76
C ASN A 190 -19.98 -26.15 -30.35
N VAL A 191 -19.27 -25.08 -30.10
CA VAL A 191 -17.95 -25.05 -29.44
C VAL A 191 -18.19 -24.78 -27.95
N THR A 192 -17.68 -25.68 -27.07
CA THR A 192 -17.65 -25.56 -25.61
C THR A 192 -16.26 -25.19 -25.13
#